data_4f28a915faa11c0451a3b26ced1b442e
#
_entry.id   4f28a915faa11c0451a3b26ced1b442e
#
_cell.length_a   1.000
_cell.length_b   1.000
_cell.length_c   1.000
_cell.angle_alpha   90.00
_cell.angle_beta   90.00
_cell.angle_gamma   90.00
#
_symmetry.space_group_name_H-M   'P 1'
#
loop_
_entity.id
_entity.type
_entity.pdbx_description
1 polymer ?
#
loop_
_entity_poly.entity_id
_entity_poly.type
_entity_poly.pdbx_seq_one_letter_code
_entity_poly.pdbx_strand_id
1 'polypeptide(L)'
;AAMQDDIEARIPPEARLSLVTENSLDVFEVDGVVFSGQADRIDRYRDGCVVIDYKLGRSENHDKELQVPAYGAILRAAGEDVGGVAWFGHADCSVSGYFRDPYFGIYGTAATKRSKTTLGEKLDEALEAMAAMAASVKNGIYRPKYDVKDPKCINCAFYVLCRKRENQGYSAFEDEEDVSDE
;
A
#
# COMPACT_ATOMS: atom_id res chain seq x y z
N ALA A 1 6.72 -13.14 18.02
CA ALA A 1 6.90 -12.96 19.46
C ALA A 1 8.01 -11.93 19.75
N ALA A 2 9.31 -12.23 19.54
CA ALA A 2 10.41 -11.37 20.00
C ALA A 2 10.41 -9.92 19.47
N MET A 3 9.86 -9.64 18.32
CA MET A 3 9.87 -8.31 17.73
C MET A 3 8.61 -7.53 18.03
N GLN A 4 7.49 -8.21 18.17
CA GLN A 4 6.30 -7.58 18.74
C GLN A 4 6.64 -7.11 20.16
N ASP A 5 7.39 -7.93 20.92
CA ASP A 5 7.90 -7.58 22.24
C ASP A 5 8.88 -6.39 22.19
N ASP A 6 9.71 -6.27 21.15
CA ASP A 6 10.65 -5.15 20.97
C ASP A 6 9.95 -3.83 20.58
N ILE A 7 8.94 -3.87 19.72
CA ILE A 7 8.10 -2.70 19.42
C ILE A 7 7.28 -2.32 20.65
N GLU A 8 6.67 -3.29 21.32
CA GLU A 8 5.91 -3.07 22.54
C GLU A 8 6.76 -2.43 23.65
N ALA A 9 8.04 -2.86 23.78
CA ALA A 9 8.96 -2.29 24.76
C ALA A 9 9.37 -0.84 24.48
N ARG A 10 9.27 -0.38 23.24
CA ARG A 10 9.59 1.01 22.84
C ARG A 10 8.41 1.97 22.99
N ILE A 11 7.20 1.42 23.04
CA ILE A 11 5.99 2.23 23.23
C ILE A 11 5.77 2.40 24.71
N PRO A 12 5.82 3.62 25.26
CA PRO A 12 5.44 3.84 26.64
C PRO A 12 4.00 3.33 26.85
N PRO A 13 3.74 2.50 27.87
CA PRO A 13 2.42 1.90 28.08
C PRO A 13 1.26 2.92 28.14
N GLU A 14 1.56 4.11 28.65
CA GLU A 14 0.62 5.23 28.74
C GLU A 14 0.41 5.99 27.43
N ALA A 15 1.24 5.79 26.42
CA ALA A 15 1.18 6.53 25.17
C ALA A 15 0.18 5.92 24.19
N ARG A 16 0.08 4.57 24.14
CA ARG A 16 -0.85 3.89 23.26
C ARG A 16 -2.22 3.76 23.91
N LEU A 17 -3.23 4.36 23.29
CA LEU A 17 -4.61 4.32 23.79
C LEU A 17 -5.30 3.02 23.45
N SER A 18 -5.07 2.48 22.24
CA SER A 18 -5.64 1.21 21.81
C SER A 18 -4.80 0.56 20.72
N LEU A 19 -4.90 -0.76 20.66
CA LEU A 19 -4.41 -1.59 19.56
C LEU A 19 -5.59 -2.40 19.05
N VAL A 20 -5.88 -2.30 17.76
CA VAL A 20 -6.96 -3.04 17.11
C VAL A 20 -6.36 -3.85 15.96
N THR A 21 -6.64 -5.15 15.95
CA THR A 21 -6.24 -6.07 14.88
C THR A 21 -7.43 -6.40 13.99
N GLU A 22 -7.16 -6.68 12.72
CA GLU A 22 -8.19 -7.00 11.71
C GLU A 22 -9.31 -5.97 11.67
N ASN A 23 -8.94 -4.69 11.74
CA ASN A 23 -9.88 -3.59 11.79
C ASN A 23 -10.44 -3.27 10.41
N SER A 24 -11.76 -3.47 10.26
CA SER A 24 -12.46 -2.97 9.06
C SER A 24 -12.42 -1.46 9.05
N LEU A 25 -11.95 -0.90 7.95
CA LEU A 25 -11.96 0.54 7.73
C LEU A 25 -13.36 0.98 7.31
N ASP A 26 -13.72 2.19 7.68
CA ASP A 26 -14.95 2.80 7.21
C ASP A 26 -14.97 2.85 5.68
N VAL A 27 -16.17 2.82 5.15
CA VAL A 27 -16.40 2.94 3.71
C VAL A 27 -15.95 4.33 3.24
N PHE A 28 -15.06 4.36 2.27
CA PHE A 28 -14.56 5.58 1.66
C PHE A 28 -14.98 5.67 0.20
N GLU A 29 -15.69 6.73 -0.15
CA GLU A 29 -16.21 6.94 -1.49
C GLU A 29 -15.37 7.97 -2.24
N VAL A 30 -14.96 7.61 -3.47
CA VAL A 30 -14.29 8.51 -4.41
C VAL A 30 -15.05 8.47 -5.72
N ASP A 31 -15.62 9.59 -6.12
CA ASP A 31 -16.36 9.73 -7.38
C ASP A 31 -17.46 8.67 -7.60
N GLY A 32 -18.17 8.27 -6.55
CA GLY A 32 -19.23 7.25 -6.62
C GLY A 32 -18.71 5.80 -6.63
N VAL A 33 -17.41 5.59 -6.47
CA VAL A 33 -16.81 4.26 -6.29
C VAL A 33 -16.42 4.08 -4.83
N VAL A 34 -16.91 3.00 -4.26
CA VAL A 34 -16.70 2.65 -2.85
C VAL A 34 -15.41 1.86 -2.69
N PHE A 35 -14.55 2.33 -1.81
CA PHE A 35 -13.36 1.62 -1.35
C PHE A 35 -13.62 1.11 0.07
N SER A 36 -13.22 -0.11 0.32
CA SER A 36 -13.24 -0.72 1.65
C SER A 36 -11.95 -1.50 1.87
N GLY A 37 -11.61 -1.74 3.11
CA GLY A 37 -10.41 -2.50 3.45
C GLY A 37 -10.44 -2.99 4.88
N GLN A 38 -9.50 -3.87 5.18
CA GLN A 38 -9.24 -4.37 6.52
C GLN A 38 -7.76 -4.21 6.80
N ALA A 39 -7.44 -3.41 7.81
CA ALA A 39 -6.06 -3.24 8.26
C ALA A 39 -5.71 -4.35 9.25
N ASP A 40 -4.54 -4.96 9.08
CA ASP A 40 -4.08 -6.00 9.99
C ASP A 40 -3.91 -5.47 11.41
N ARG A 41 -3.43 -4.23 11.54
CA ARG A 41 -3.25 -3.57 12.84
C ARG A 41 -3.32 -2.06 12.73
N ILE A 42 -3.99 -1.42 13.71
CA ILE A 42 -3.97 0.02 13.92
C ILE A 42 -3.64 0.29 15.38
N ASP A 43 -2.53 0.98 15.61
CA ASP A 43 -2.14 1.49 16.92
C ASP A 43 -2.58 2.95 17.04
N ARG A 44 -3.42 3.27 18.03
CA ARG A 44 -3.91 4.63 18.27
C ARG A 44 -3.25 5.25 19.49
N TYR A 45 -2.84 6.48 19.34
CA TYR A 45 -2.20 7.34 20.32
C TYR A 45 -3.03 8.59 20.54
N ARG A 46 -2.63 9.43 21.49
CA ARG A 46 -3.31 10.72 21.74
C ARG A 46 -3.17 11.70 20.58
N ASP A 47 -2.04 11.63 19.87
CA ASP A 47 -1.60 12.54 18.82
C ASP A 47 -1.58 11.88 17.42
N GLY A 48 -2.26 10.75 17.28
CA GLY A 48 -2.41 10.11 15.99
C GLY A 48 -2.50 8.59 16.01
N CYS A 49 -2.47 7.99 14.83
CA CYS A 49 -2.49 6.54 14.68
C CYS A 49 -1.42 6.04 13.70
N VAL A 50 -1.05 4.78 13.84
CA VAL A 50 -0.14 4.09 12.91
C VAL A 50 -0.83 2.85 12.37
N VAL A 51 -0.87 2.73 11.04
CA VAL A 51 -1.42 1.57 10.34
C VAL A 51 -0.28 0.62 9.98
N ILE A 52 -0.45 -0.64 10.28
CA ILE A 52 0.56 -1.67 10.05
C ILE A 52 -0.06 -2.85 9.31
N ASP A 53 0.66 -3.34 8.31
CA ASP A 53 0.33 -4.55 7.57
C ASP A 53 1.46 -5.56 7.71
N TYR A 54 1.11 -6.80 7.99
CA TYR A 54 2.06 -7.88 8.20
C TYR A 54 2.35 -8.63 6.91
N LYS A 55 3.62 -8.73 6.55
CA LYS A 55 4.07 -9.46 5.36
C LYS A 55 4.94 -10.66 5.74
N LEU A 56 4.73 -11.80 5.10
CA LEU A 56 5.56 -12.98 5.32
C LEU A 56 7.00 -12.79 4.85
N GLY A 57 7.21 -11.94 3.83
CA GLY A 57 8.52 -11.57 3.30
C GLY A 57 9.22 -10.47 4.09
N ARG A 58 10.19 -9.81 3.45
CA ARG A 58 10.85 -8.62 3.97
C ARG A 58 9.98 -7.39 3.77
N SER A 59 9.98 -6.47 4.70
CA SER A 59 9.17 -5.26 4.64
C SER A 59 9.53 -4.34 3.47
N GLU A 60 10.80 -4.22 3.11
CA GLU A 60 11.30 -3.35 2.02
C GLU A 60 10.83 -3.74 0.62
N ASN A 61 10.34 -4.96 0.43
CA ASN A 61 9.79 -5.41 -0.85
C ASN A 61 8.37 -4.86 -1.11
N HIS A 62 7.77 -4.22 -0.13
CA HIS A 62 6.37 -3.77 -0.16
C HIS A 62 6.19 -2.25 -0.15
N ASP A 63 7.29 -1.48 -0.12
CA ASP A 63 7.31 -0.02 -0.06
C ASP A 63 6.58 0.67 -1.24
N LYS A 64 6.43 -0.05 -2.37
CA LYS A 64 5.71 0.41 -3.57
C LYS A 64 4.24 0.01 -3.59
N GLU A 65 3.79 -0.79 -2.64
CA GLU A 65 2.39 -1.20 -2.56
C GLU A 65 1.50 -0.04 -2.12
N LEU A 66 0.33 0.04 -2.75
CA LEU A 66 -0.66 1.08 -2.45
C LEU A 66 -1.48 0.77 -1.20
N GLN A 67 -1.60 -0.49 -0.80
CA GLN A 67 -2.55 -0.98 0.21
C GLN A 67 -2.49 -0.17 1.51
N VAL A 68 -1.35 -0.13 2.17
CA VAL A 68 -1.21 0.50 3.48
C VAL A 68 -1.29 2.03 3.41
N PRO A 69 -0.67 2.69 2.42
CA PRO A 69 -0.91 4.12 2.18
C PRO A 69 -2.38 4.46 1.93
N ALA A 70 -3.14 3.61 1.20
CA ALA A 70 -4.56 3.82 0.98
C ALA A 70 -5.35 3.71 2.29
N TYR A 71 -5.02 2.77 3.17
CA TYR A 71 -5.64 2.68 4.50
C TYR A 71 -5.37 3.94 5.33
N GLY A 72 -4.13 4.42 5.34
CA GLY A 72 -3.79 5.69 6.00
C GLY A 72 -4.54 6.88 5.40
N ALA A 73 -4.70 6.92 4.09
CA ALA A 73 -5.44 7.99 3.41
C ALA A 73 -6.94 7.96 3.77
N ILE A 74 -7.54 6.78 3.87
CA ILE A 74 -8.94 6.59 4.30
C ILE A 74 -9.11 7.10 5.74
N LEU A 75 -8.25 6.70 6.67
CA LEU A 75 -8.30 7.16 8.06
C LEU A 75 -8.13 8.67 8.17
N ARG A 76 -7.20 9.26 7.41
CA ARG A 76 -7.01 10.70 7.35
C ARG A 76 -8.26 11.42 6.82
N ALA A 77 -8.90 10.88 5.81
CA ALA A 77 -10.15 11.43 5.28
C ALA A 77 -11.32 11.32 6.27
N ALA A 78 -11.32 10.28 7.12
CA ALA A 78 -12.26 10.14 8.23
C ALA A 78 -11.97 11.07 9.42
N GLY A 79 -10.91 11.89 9.34
CA GLY A 79 -10.54 12.87 10.36
C GLY A 79 -9.56 12.35 11.41
N GLU A 80 -9.02 11.13 11.25
CA GLU A 80 -7.96 10.64 12.13
C GLU A 80 -6.62 11.28 11.77
N ASP A 81 -5.84 11.60 12.79
CA ASP A 81 -4.49 12.11 12.60
C ASP A 81 -3.51 10.93 12.38
N VAL A 82 -3.12 10.70 11.14
CA VAL A 82 -2.26 9.59 10.78
C VAL A 82 -0.79 9.96 11.03
N GLY A 83 -0.16 9.23 11.94
CA GLY A 83 1.26 9.39 12.29
C GLY A 83 2.21 8.48 11.51
N GLY A 84 1.68 7.41 10.91
CA GLY A 84 2.50 6.49 10.11
C GLY A 84 1.71 5.42 9.38
N VAL A 85 2.32 4.90 8.33
CA VAL A 85 1.90 3.71 7.59
C VAL A 85 3.11 2.81 7.40
N ALA A 86 2.97 1.50 7.69
CA ALA A 86 4.11 0.60 7.76
C ALA A 86 3.82 -0.81 7.28
N TRP A 87 4.85 -1.44 6.77
CA TRP A 87 4.90 -2.88 6.50
C TRP A 87 5.85 -3.53 7.49
N PHE A 88 5.40 -4.63 8.05
CA PHE A 88 6.18 -5.45 8.95
C PHE A 88 6.55 -6.76 8.26
N GLY A 89 7.83 -6.99 8.05
CA GLY A 89 8.35 -8.19 7.43
C GLY A 89 8.69 -9.27 8.46
N HIS A 90 8.03 -10.42 8.39
CA HIS A 90 8.32 -11.55 9.28
C HIS A 90 9.65 -12.25 8.96
N ALA A 91 10.09 -12.21 7.70
CA ALA A 91 11.29 -12.94 7.28
C ALA A 91 12.58 -12.43 7.93
N ASP A 92 12.66 -11.12 8.19
CA ASP A 92 13.85 -10.45 8.71
C ASP A 92 13.54 -9.55 9.91
N CYS A 93 12.33 -9.62 10.41
CA CYS A 93 11.88 -8.77 11.50
C CYS A 93 12.12 -7.28 11.23
N SER A 94 11.93 -6.84 9.99
CA SER A 94 12.14 -5.46 9.59
C SER A 94 10.83 -4.67 9.56
N VAL A 95 10.96 -3.36 9.69
CA VAL A 95 9.86 -2.40 9.46
C VAL A 95 10.29 -1.44 8.37
N SER A 96 9.47 -1.29 7.35
CA SER A 96 9.57 -0.20 6.39
C SER A 96 8.28 0.61 6.39
N GLY A 97 8.36 1.89 6.07
CA GLY A 97 7.16 2.71 6.06
C GLY A 97 7.46 4.21 6.01
N TYR A 98 6.39 4.96 6.12
CA TYR A 98 6.39 6.42 6.11
C TYR A 98 5.84 6.90 7.45
N PHE A 99 6.64 7.68 8.16
CA PHE A 99 6.32 8.13 9.51
C PHE A 99 6.64 9.60 9.68
N ARG A 100 5.83 10.29 10.47
CA ARG A 100 6.24 11.55 11.09
C ARG A 100 6.88 11.28 12.46
N ASP A 101 7.64 12.22 12.97
CA ASP A 101 8.11 12.17 14.34
C ASP A 101 6.93 12.39 15.32
N PRO A 102 6.87 11.69 16.47
CA PRO A 102 7.89 10.78 17.01
C PRO A 102 7.79 9.32 16.53
N TYR A 103 6.81 8.96 15.70
CA TYR A 103 6.51 7.57 15.33
C TYR A 103 7.66 6.85 14.63
N PHE A 104 8.48 7.59 13.86
CA PHE A 104 9.70 6.99 13.28
C PHE A 104 10.63 6.44 14.37
N GLY A 105 10.76 7.11 15.50
CA GLY A 105 11.58 6.67 16.64
C GLY A 105 11.01 5.42 17.33
N ILE A 106 9.68 5.24 17.29
CA ILE A 106 8.99 4.12 17.94
C ILE A 106 9.06 2.87 17.04
N TYR A 107 8.65 3.01 15.77
CA TYR A 107 8.49 1.89 14.85
C TYR A 107 9.73 1.58 14.03
N GLY A 108 10.56 2.58 13.77
CA GLY A 108 11.78 2.40 13.00
C GLY A 108 12.77 1.44 13.70
N THR A 109 13.30 0.51 12.93
CA THR A 109 14.41 -0.34 13.37
C THR A 109 15.73 0.26 12.91
N ALA A 110 16.88 -0.29 13.34
CA ALA A 110 18.20 0.13 12.86
C ALA A 110 18.35 -0.01 11.34
N ALA A 111 17.58 -0.91 10.72
CA ALA A 111 17.55 -1.11 9.27
C ALA A 111 16.56 -0.19 8.55
N THR A 112 15.64 0.46 9.26
CA THR A 112 14.61 1.32 8.68
C THR A 112 15.25 2.62 8.16
N LYS A 113 15.15 2.85 6.85
CA LYS A 113 15.65 4.09 6.23
C LYS A 113 14.55 5.14 6.21
N ARG A 114 14.90 6.39 6.53
CA ARG A 114 13.99 7.51 6.27
C ARG A 114 13.81 7.67 4.76
N SER A 115 12.56 7.64 4.33
CA SER A 115 12.22 7.99 2.95
C SER A 115 12.45 9.49 2.71
N LYS A 116 12.77 9.84 1.46
CA LYS A 116 12.74 11.25 1.02
C LYS A 116 11.31 11.76 0.86
N THR A 117 10.38 10.87 0.49
CA THR A 117 8.94 11.14 0.43
C THR A 117 8.39 11.21 1.85
N THR A 118 7.68 12.24 2.15
CA THR A 118 7.02 12.42 3.45
C THR A 118 5.78 11.53 3.56
N LEU A 119 5.32 11.32 4.80
CA LEU A 119 4.05 10.63 5.03
C LEU A 119 2.88 11.33 4.30
N GLY A 120 2.81 12.66 4.38
CA GLY A 120 1.76 13.44 3.73
C GLY A 120 1.73 13.21 2.22
N GLU A 121 2.86 13.37 1.54
CA GLU A 121 3.00 13.10 0.11
C GLU A 121 2.58 11.68 -0.25
N LYS A 122 2.94 10.69 0.59
CA LYS A 122 2.59 9.30 0.32
C LYS A 122 1.08 9.02 0.44
N LEU A 123 0.41 9.66 1.38
CA LEU A 123 -1.04 9.58 1.51
C LEU A 123 -1.76 10.31 0.37
N ASP A 124 -1.21 11.42 -0.12
CA ASP A 124 -1.74 12.15 -1.28
C ASP A 124 -1.59 11.33 -2.56
N GLU A 125 -0.43 10.72 -2.81
CA GLU A 125 -0.22 9.76 -3.90
C GLU A 125 -1.25 8.61 -3.86
N ALA A 126 -1.58 8.13 -2.67
CA ALA A 126 -2.57 7.07 -2.51
C ALA A 126 -3.98 7.53 -2.89
N LEU A 127 -4.39 8.74 -2.49
CA LEU A 127 -5.69 9.31 -2.88
C LEU A 127 -5.77 9.54 -4.40
N GLU A 128 -4.71 10.06 -5.02
CA GLU A 128 -4.64 10.23 -6.47
C GLU A 128 -4.78 8.90 -7.21
N ALA A 129 -4.10 7.85 -6.73
CA ALA A 129 -4.22 6.52 -7.29
C ALA A 129 -5.64 5.94 -7.14
N MET A 130 -6.29 6.14 -5.99
CA MET A 130 -7.68 5.73 -5.76
C MET A 130 -8.64 6.49 -6.69
N ALA A 131 -8.45 7.79 -6.89
CA ALA A 131 -9.24 8.58 -7.83
C ALA A 131 -9.06 8.09 -9.28
N ALA A 132 -7.83 7.79 -9.70
CA ALA A 132 -7.57 7.22 -11.01
C ALA A 132 -8.21 5.83 -11.20
N MET A 133 -8.22 4.99 -10.15
CA MET A 133 -8.94 3.71 -10.17
C MET A 133 -10.45 3.92 -10.27
N ALA A 134 -11.02 4.85 -9.50
CA ALA A 134 -12.44 5.17 -9.56
C ALA A 134 -12.85 5.63 -10.97
N ALA A 135 -12.06 6.53 -11.58
CA ALA A 135 -12.30 6.97 -12.95
C ALA A 135 -12.24 5.81 -13.95
N SER A 136 -11.28 4.88 -13.80
CA SER A 136 -11.18 3.70 -14.65
C SER A 136 -12.41 2.80 -14.53
N VAL A 137 -12.86 2.54 -13.29
CA VAL A 137 -14.07 1.74 -13.02
C VAL A 137 -15.30 2.38 -13.67
N LYS A 138 -15.51 3.68 -13.48
CA LYS A 138 -16.65 4.42 -14.05
C LYS A 138 -16.66 4.39 -15.60
N ASN A 139 -15.51 4.41 -16.21
CA ASN A 139 -15.37 4.36 -17.67
C ASN A 139 -15.34 2.92 -18.23
N GLY A 140 -15.54 1.90 -17.39
CA GLY A 140 -15.51 0.49 -17.80
C GLY A 140 -14.12 0.03 -18.26
N ILE A 141 -13.06 0.74 -17.85
CA ILE A 141 -11.68 0.43 -18.25
C ILE A 141 -11.07 -0.56 -17.26
N TYR A 142 -11.15 -1.85 -17.60
CA TYR A 142 -10.58 -2.95 -16.83
C TYR A 142 -9.42 -3.56 -17.59
N ARG A 143 -8.30 -2.85 -17.68
CA ARG A 143 -7.12 -3.39 -18.37
C ARG A 143 -6.34 -4.29 -17.42
N PRO A 144 -6.33 -5.62 -17.64
CA PRO A 144 -5.50 -6.49 -16.85
C PRO A 144 -4.03 -6.11 -17.08
N LYS A 145 -3.30 -5.87 -16.00
CA LYS A 145 -1.86 -5.61 -16.06
C LYS A 145 -1.16 -6.96 -16.20
N TYR A 146 -0.56 -7.23 -17.36
CA TYR A 146 0.21 -8.45 -17.59
C TYR A 146 1.69 -8.10 -17.65
N ASP A 147 2.47 -8.82 -16.89
CA ASP A 147 3.92 -8.83 -17.00
C ASP A 147 4.40 -10.28 -16.92
N VAL A 148 5.07 -10.75 -17.95
CA VAL A 148 5.62 -12.12 -18.00
C VAL A 148 6.62 -12.40 -16.87
N LYS A 149 7.18 -11.37 -16.28
CA LYS A 149 8.14 -11.45 -15.18
C LYS A 149 7.49 -11.28 -13.80
N ASP A 150 6.21 -10.87 -13.75
CA ASP A 150 5.50 -10.68 -12.49
C ASP A 150 5.11 -12.05 -11.90
N PRO A 151 5.59 -12.41 -10.71
CA PRO A 151 5.20 -13.64 -10.03
C PRO A 151 3.68 -13.79 -9.87
N LYS A 152 2.95 -12.67 -9.75
CA LYS A 152 1.47 -12.69 -9.68
C LYS A 152 0.84 -13.22 -10.96
N CYS A 153 1.44 -12.92 -12.10
CA CYS A 153 0.98 -13.46 -13.38
C CYS A 153 1.34 -14.94 -13.54
N ILE A 154 2.54 -15.33 -13.15
CA ILE A 154 3.01 -16.73 -13.26
C ILE A 154 2.17 -17.66 -12.39
N ASN A 155 1.81 -17.22 -11.19
CA ASN A 155 1.01 -17.98 -10.21
C ASN A 155 -0.50 -17.71 -10.32
N CYS A 156 -0.96 -17.01 -11.35
CA CYS A 156 -2.35 -16.67 -11.52
C CYS A 156 -3.18 -17.90 -11.91
N ALA A 157 -4.28 -18.17 -11.23
CA ALA A 157 -5.19 -19.25 -11.56
C ALA A 157 -5.75 -19.17 -13.00
N PHE A 158 -5.79 -17.96 -13.56
CA PHE A 158 -6.24 -17.70 -14.93
C PHE A 158 -5.11 -17.63 -15.95
N TYR A 159 -3.87 -17.99 -15.58
CA TYR A 159 -2.70 -17.86 -16.45
C TYR A 159 -2.89 -18.50 -17.83
N VAL A 160 -3.47 -19.73 -17.86
CA VAL A 160 -3.71 -20.49 -19.09
C VAL A 160 -4.82 -19.87 -19.95
N LEU A 161 -5.82 -19.24 -19.30
CA LEU A 161 -6.97 -18.62 -19.97
C LEU A 161 -6.72 -17.14 -20.31
N CYS A 162 -5.65 -16.56 -19.79
CA CYS A 162 -5.33 -15.15 -19.98
C CYS A 162 -4.74 -14.91 -21.37
N ARG A 163 -5.54 -14.37 -22.28
CA ARG A 163 -5.13 -14.03 -23.66
C ARG A 163 -4.14 -12.87 -23.76
N LYS A 164 -3.76 -12.26 -22.67
CA LYS A 164 -2.84 -11.12 -22.68
C LYS A 164 -1.44 -11.48 -23.17
N ARG A 165 -1.06 -12.75 -23.03
CA ARG A 165 0.18 -13.33 -23.59
C ARG A 165 0.17 -13.33 -25.13
N GLU A 166 -1.00 -13.53 -25.73
CA GLU A 166 -1.18 -13.55 -27.18
C GLU A 166 -1.20 -12.14 -27.77
N ASN A 167 -1.74 -11.18 -27.03
CA ASN A 167 -1.83 -9.78 -27.46
C ASN A 167 -0.51 -9.00 -27.36
N GLN A 168 0.52 -9.49 -26.68
CA GLN A 168 1.84 -8.86 -26.69
C GLN A 168 2.55 -8.99 -28.04
N GLY A 169 2.11 -9.92 -28.90
CA GLY A 169 2.61 -10.05 -30.28
C GLY A 169 1.96 -9.07 -31.26
N TYR A 170 0.81 -8.50 -30.91
CA TYR A 170 0.07 -7.59 -31.81
C TYR A 170 0.42 -6.13 -31.64
N SER A 171 0.89 -5.71 -30.46
CA SER A 171 1.35 -4.32 -30.25
C SER A 171 2.70 -4.00 -30.90
N ALA A 172 3.42 -5.00 -31.38
CA ALA A 172 4.67 -4.80 -32.11
C ALA A 172 4.45 -4.49 -33.62
N PHE A 173 3.21 -4.56 -34.08
CA PHE A 173 2.89 -4.29 -35.51
C PHE A 173 2.13 -2.98 -35.75
N GLU A 174 1.72 -2.26 -34.69
CA GLU A 174 1.00 -0.99 -34.85
C GLU A 174 1.89 0.26 -34.88
N ASP A 175 3.21 0.11 -34.61
CA ASP A 175 4.15 1.23 -34.59
C ASP A 175 4.98 1.37 -35.89
N GLU A 176 4.69 0.61 -36.96
CA GLU A 176 5.43 0.67 -38.24
C GLU A 176 4.64 1.25 -39.44
N GLU A 177 3.45 1.84 -39.23
CA GLU A 177 2.74 2.53 -40.31
C GLU A 177 2.74 4.05 -40.11
N ASP A 178 3.91 4.66 -40.09
CA ASP A 178 4.02 6.08 -40.41
C ASP A 178 5.45 6.43 -40.82
N VAL A 179 5.97 5.89 -41.91
CA VAL A 179 7.01 6.56 -42.70
C VAL A 179 6.92 6.10 -44.15
N SER A 180 6.52 7.02 -44.98
CA SER A 180 6.83 7.18 -46.38
C SER A 180 5.62 7.22 -47.26
N ASP A 181 5.23 8.44 -47.59
CA ASP A 181 4.91 8.83 -48.95
C ASP A 181 5.34 10.29 -49.14
N GLU A 182 6.51 10.44 -49.76
CA GLU A 182 6.85 11.40 -50.77
C GLU A 182 7.96 10.86 -51.64
#